data_d3ac658a61e4fa35323dc57f73645912
#
_entry.id   d3ac658a61e4fa35323dc57f73645912
#
_cell.length_a   1.000
_cell.length_b   1.000
_cell.length_c   1.000
_cell.angle_alpha   90.00
_cell.angle_beta   90.00
_cell.angle_gamma   90.00
#
_symmetry.space_group_name_H-M   'P 1'
#
loop_
_entity.id
_entity.type
_entity.pdbx_description
1 polymer ?
#
loop_
_entity_poly.entity_id
_entity_poly.type
_entity_poly.pdbx_seq_one_letter_code
_entity_poly.pdbx_strand_id
1 'polypeptide(L)'
;MILCCGESLIDMVPENGAYRPLAGGSVFNTALALGRLGAQTGYLWPISQDAFGPVLRAPLEEAGVDLSLAPSSPRLTTLALVFLKNGNATYSFYDEGTAGRMFSVSDLPALPDTLDALFIGGISLIQDPCASTVEELAQRAAKAGKVISLDLNIRPGFISDEAGTRARYNRLLGIADIVKISDEDAEWLFPDADPAATAVGLLDLGPKLILRTHGSDGATAIHASGQFSHPARKVTVADTIGAGDTFNAGLLASLAETGALSKAGLDAITEDQLRAALDLAAAAAAVTVSRPGANPPWRREL
;
A
#
# COMPACT_ATOMS: atom_id res chain seq x y z
N MET A 1 3.05 -8.34 14.26
CA MET A 1 3.00 -6.92 13.82
C MET A 1 3.15 -6.85 12.31
N ILE A 2 2.37 -5.98 11.64
CA ILE A 2 2.52 -5.62 10.22
C ILE A 2 3.33 -4.33 10.14
N LEU A 3 4.51 -4.34 9.51
CA LEU A 3 5.32 -3.15 9.28
C LEU A 3 5.02 -2.60 7.88
N CYS A 4 4.57 -1.37 7.78
CA CYS A 4 4.37 -0.67 6.52
C CYS A 4 5.61 0.19 6.23
N CYS A 5 6.28 -0.06 5.09
CA CYS A 5 7.45 0.72 4.67
C CYS A 5 7.21 1.32 3.28
N GLY A 6 7.09 2.63 3.21
CA GLY A 6 6.87 3.37 1.98
C GLY A 6 6.28 4.75 2.24
N GLU A 7 5.99 5.46 1.16
CA GLU A 7 5.76 6.90 1.13
C GLU A 7 4.64 7.40 2.02
N SER A 8 4.95 8.53 2.67
CA SER A 8 3.99 9.55 3.10
C SER A 8 4.32 10.86 2.42
N LEU A 9 3.30 11.63 2.10
CA LEU A 9 3.39 12.92 1.42
C LEU A 9 2.21 13.83 1.81
N ILE A 10 2.27 15.07 1.38
CA ILE A 10 1.14 15.99 1.49
C ILE A 10 0.55 16.22 0.09
N ASP A 11 -0.71 15.81 -0.06
CA ASP A 11 -1.52 16.19 -1.22
C ASP A 11 -2.00 17.62 -1.05
N MET A 12 -1.55 18.51 -1.94
CA MET A 12 -1.97 19.90 -2.01
C MET A 12 -3.19 19.97 -2.94
N VAL A 13 -4.39 19.89 -2.37
CA VAL A 13 -5.65 19.83 -3.12
C VAL A 13 -6.19 21.24 -3.35
N PRO A 14 -6.54 21.65 -4.59
CA PRO A 14 -7.09 22.97 -4.86
C PRO A 14 -8.47 23.13 -4.22
N GLU A 15 -8.64 24.21 -3.45
CA GLU A 15 -9.87 24.55 -2.77
C GLU A 15 -10.05 26.09 -2.68
N ASN A 16 -11.11 26.62 -3.29
CA ASN A 16 -11.47 28.06 -3.21
C ASN A 16 -10.33 29.05 -3.57
N GLY A 17 -9.51 28.72 -4.56
CA GLY A 17 -8.39 29.56 -5.00
C GLY A 17 -7.12 29.45 -4.17
N ALA A 18 -7.09 28.54 -3.20
CA ALA A 18 -5.95 28.16 -2.39
C ALA A 18 -5.66 26.64 -2.51
N TYR A 19 -4.69 26.16 -1.76
CA TYR A 19 -4.43 24.72 -1.63
C TYR A 19 -4.67 24.28 -0.18
N ARG A 20 -5.41 23.20 -0.01
CA ARG A 20 -5.57 22.53 1.28
C ARG A 20 -4.61 21.35 1.37
N PRO A 21 -3.71 21.32 2.38
CA PRO A 21 -2.82 20.19 2.60
C PRO A 21 -3.58 19.01 3.21
N LEU A 22 -3.43 17.82 2.64
CA LEU A 22 -3.96 16.56 3.16
C LEU A 22 -2.83 15.54 3.28
N ALA A 23 -2.79 14.82 4.39
CA ALA A 23 -1.88 13.68 4.53
C ALA A 23 -2.27 12.57 3.55
N GLY A 24 -1.29 12.00 2.85
CA GLY A 24 -1.47 11.00 1.83
C GLY A 24 -0.22 10.13 1.61
N GLY A 25 -0.28 9.33 0.57
CA GLY A 25 0.68 8.29 0.24
C GLY A 25 0.06 6.90 0.42
N SER A 26 0.26 5.99 -0.55
CA SER A 26 -0.48 4.73 -0.53
C SER A 26 -0.08 3.84 0.67
N VAL A 27 1.20 3.77 0.99
CA VAL A 27 1.67 3.00 2.14
C VAL A 27 1.27 3.66 3.47
N PHE A 28 1.31 5.00 3.53
CA PHE A 28 0.78 5.76 4.66
C PHE A 28 -0.71 5.48 4.89
N ASN A 29 -1.52 5.54 3.85
CA ASN A 29 -2.97 5.28 3.91
C ASN A 29 -3.26 3.85 4.39
N THR A 30 -2.48 2.87 3.90
CA THR A 30 -2.60 1.47 4.33
C THR A 30 -2.24 1.32 5.82
N ALA A 31 -1.16 1.95 6.29
CA ALA A 31 -0.77 1.93 7.70
C ALA A 31 -1.84 2.57 8.61
N LEU A 32 -2.37 3.72 8.20
CA LEU A 32 -3.48 4.40 8.89
C LEU A 32 -4.72 3.50 8.98
N ALA A 33 -5.08 2.86 7.86
CA ALA A 33 -6.25 1.97 7.81
C ALA A 33 -6.05 0.73 8.68
N LEU A 34 -4.88 0.10 8.66
CA LEU A 34 -4.53 -1.04 9.53
C LEU A 34 -4.67 -0.69 11.01
N GLY A 35 -4.11 0.46 11.43
CA GLY A 35 -4.23 0.93 12.81
C GLY A 35 -5.68 1.16 13.21
N ARG A 36 -6.49 1.82 12.37
CA ARG A 36 -7.92 2.04 12.63
C ARG A 36 -8.75 0.76 12.66
N LEU A 37 -8.32 -0.27 11.93
CA LEU A 37 -8.92 -1.61 11.98
C LEU A 37 -8.47 -2.42 13.20
N GLY A 38 -7.55 -1.92 14.00
CA GLY A 38 -7.08 -2.57 15.23
C GLY A 38 -5.94 -3.57 15.03
N ALA A 39 -5.34 -3.61 13.84
CA ALA A 39 -4.17 -4.45 13.59
C ALA A 39 -2.93 -3.89 14.28
N GLN A 40 -2.06 -4.75 14.83
CA GLN A 40 -0.78 -4.34 15.36
C GLN A 40 0.13 -3.87 14.21
N THR A 41 0.27 -2.56 14.07
CA THR A 41 0.88 -1.92 12.90
C THR A 41 2.07 -1.06 13.30
N GLY A 42 3.19 -1.19 12.58
CA GLY A 42 4.32 -0.27 12.63
C GLY A 42 4.48 0.47 11.30
N TYR A 43 5.10 1.64 11.33
CA TYR A 43 5.40 2.43 10.14
C TYR A 43 6.87 2.80 10.09
N LEU A 44 7.51 2.53 8.95
CA LEU A 44 8.92 2.80 8.70
C LEU A 44 9.06 3.66 7.45
N TRP A 45 9.10 4.96 7.65
CA TRP A 45 9.41 5.96 6.61
C TRP A 45 9.88 7.25 7.27
N PRO A 46 10.86 7.97 6.72
CA PRO A 46 11.31 9.22 7.32
C PRO A 46 10.20 10.27 7.37
N ILE A 47 9.95 10.81 8.57
CA ILE A 47 9.03 11.91 8.79
C ILE A 47 9.83 13.19 8.99
N SER A 48 9.50 14.22 8.20
CA SER A 48 10.14 15.52 8.27
C SER A 48 9.95 16.22 9.61
N GLN A 49 10.90 17.08 9.97
CA GLN A 49 10.80 18.04 11.09
C GLN A 49 10.14 19.36 10.67
N ASP A 50 9.74 19.52 9.40
CA ASP A 50 9.06 20.70 8.91
C ASP A 50 7.61 20.82 9.41
N ALA A 51 6.88 21.84 8.98
CA ALA A 51 5.50 22.09 9.40
C ALA A 51 4.51 20.97 9.02
N PHE A 52 4.85 20.12 8.04
CA PHE A 52 4.01 19.01 7.61
C PHE A 52 4.29 17.70 8.35
N GLY A 53 5.45 17.58 9.00
CA GLY A 53 5.76 16.38 9.79
C GLY A 53 4.68 16.03 10.83
N PRO A 54 4.21 16.99 11.65
CA PRO A 54 3.09 16.75 12.57
C PRO A 54 1.78 16.35 11.86
N VAL A 55 1.51 16.86 10.67
CA VAL A 55 0.31 16.53 9.88
C VAL A 55 0.30 15.07 9.46
N LEU A 56 1.49 14.51 9.14
CA LEU A 56 1.66 13.09 8.83
C LEU A 56 1.66 12.22 10.09
N ARG A 57 2.28 12.69 11.17
CA ARG A 57 2.44 11.91 12.41
C ARG A 57 1.13 11.71 13.16
N ALA A 58 0.37 12.79 13.37
CA ALA A 58 -0.79 12.79 14.23
C ALA A 58 -1.87 11.74 13.87
N PRO A 59 -2.30 11.56 12.61
CA PRO A 59 -3.31 10.56 12.28
C PRO A 59 -2.81 9.12 12.47
N LEU A 60 -1.52 8.84 12.28
CA LEU A 60 -0.94 7.52 12.54
C LEU A 60 -0.92 7.23 14.06
N GLU A 61 -0.48 8.19 14.87
CA GLU A 61 -0.48 8.08 16.34
C GLU A 61 -1.91 7.90 16.89
N GLU A 62 -2.88 8.66 16.38
CA GLU A 62 -4.30 8.52 16.73
C GLU A 62 -4.83 7.13 16.42
N ALA A 63 -4.40 6.54 15.30
CA ALA A 63 -4.76 5.18 14.90
C ALA A 63 -3.99 4.08 15.65
N GLY A 64 -3.08 4.42 16.57
CA GLY A 64 -2.29 3.47 17.33
C GLY A 64 -1.17 2.81 16.53
N VAL A 65 -0.73 3.42 15.43
CA VAL A 65 0.41 2.93 14.64
C VAL A 65 1.72 3.22 15.37
N ASP A 66 2.58 2.22 15.52
CA ASP A 66 3.91 2.38 16.14
C ASP A 66 4.86 3.10 15.17
N LEU A 67 5.30 4.29 15.57
CA LEU A 67 6.25 5.14 14.84
C LEU A 67 7.69 5.04 15.36
N SER A 68 7.98 4.11 16.27
CA SER A 68 9.32 3.98 16.89
C SER A 68 10.43 3.72 15.87
N LEU A 69 10.08 3.12 14.74
CA LEU A 69 11.01 2.85 13.64
C LEU A 69 11.06 3.97 12.58
N ALA A 70 10.18 4.95 12.63
CA ALA A 70 10.14 6.04 11.65
C ALA A 70 11.23 7.08 11.94
N PRO A 71 12.27 7.22 11.07
CA PRO A 71 13.33 8.19 11.32
C PRO A 71 12.79 9.63 11.25
N SER A 72 13.26 10.49 12.14
CA SER A 72 13.03 11.93 12.04
C SER A 72 14.08 12.55 11.10
N SER A 73 13.65 13.38 10.15
CA SER A 73 14.53 13.95 9.13
C SER A 73 14.46 15.48 9.09
N PRO A 74 15.60 16.20 8.97
CA PRO A 74 15.61 17.63 8.76
C PRO A 74 15.25 18.05 7.32
N ARG A 75 15.13 17.07 6.39
CA ARG A 75 14.74 17.32 5.00
C ARG A 75 13.25 17.60 4.91
N LEU A 76 12.82 18.30 3.86
CA LEU A 76 11.43 18.68 3.65
C LEU A 76 10.53 17.47 3.38
N THR A 77 9.26 17.63 3.67
CA THR A 77 8.20 16.66 3.30
C THR A 77 7.98 16.65 1.80
N THR A 78 7.71 15.49 1.22
CA THR A 78 7.27 15.35 -0.18
C THR A 78 5.89 15.98 -0.36
N LEU A 79 5.73 16.79 -1.42
CA LEU A 79 4.45 17.40 -1.79
C LEU A 79 3.97 16.86 -3.13
N ALA A 80 2.68 16.60 -3.23
CA ALA A 80 1.96 16.32 -4.47
C ALA A 80 0.98 17.45 -4.75
N LEU A 81 1.24 18.30 -5.73
CA LEU A 81 0.29 19.33 -6.14
C LEU A 81 -0.73 18.71 -7.10
N VAL A 82 -1.99 18.84 -6.74
CA VAL A 82 -3.11 18.35 -7.55
C VAL A 82 -3.61 19.47 -8.46
N PHE A 83 -3.67 19.21 -9.75
CA PHE A 83 -4.26 20.11 -10.74
C PHE A 83 -5.49 19.44 -11.34
N LEU A 84 -6.61 20.15 -11.37
CA LEU A 84 -7.83 19.67 -12.00
C LEU A 84 -7.92 20.24 -13.42
N LYS A 85 -7.88 19.36 -14.44
CA LYS A 85 -8.06 19.71 -15.84
C LYS A 85 -9.21 18.90 -16.42
N ASN A 86 -10.30 19.59 -16.82
CA ASN A 86 -11.50 18.95 -17.36
C ASN A 86 -12.09 17.84 -16.47
N GLY A 87 -12.05 18.03 -15.14
CA GLY A 87 -12.52 17.06 -14.15
C GLY A 87 -11.53 15.93 -13.82
N ASN A 88 -10.39 15.83 -14.53
CA ASN A 88 -9.35 14.85 -14.24
C ASN A 88 -8.25 15.47 -13.38
N ALA A 89 -7.79 14.74 -12.37
CA ALA A 89 -6.66 15.13 -11.54
C ALA A 89 -5.34 14.80 -12.26
N THR A 90 -4.44 15.78 -12.32
CA THR A 90 -3.03 15.59 -12.69
C THR A 90 -2.16 16.02 -11.52
N TYR A 91 -0.98 15.43 -11.40
CA TYR A 91 -0.11 15.64 -10.25
C TYR A 91 1.24 16.18 -10.67
N SER A 92 1.77 17.13 -9.89
CA SER A 92 3.19 17.50 -9.93
C SER A 92 3.79 17.21 -8.57
N PHE A 93 4.89 16.47 -8.57
CA PHE A 93 5.55 16.04 -7.33
C PHE A 93 6.81 16.86 -7.07
N TYR A 94 6.96 17.25 -5.82
CA TYR A 94 8.13 17.92 -5.27
C TYR A 94 8.74 16.97 -4.26
N ASP A 95 9.52 16.00 -4.75
CA ASP A 95 10.11 14.94 -3.93
C ASP A 95 11.65 14.94 -3.94
N GLU A 96 12.29 15.68 -4.85
CA GLU A 96 13.74 15.73 -4.94
C GLU A 96 14.37 16.25 -3.64
N GLY A 97 15.25 15.46 -3.05
CA GLY A 97 15.93 15.79 -1.81
C GLY A 97 15.06 15.77 -0.55
N THR A 98 13.80 15.36 -0.63
CA THR A 98 12.89 15.26 0.52
C THR A 98 13.26 14.13 1.48
N ALA A 99 12.63 14.14 2.67
CA ALA A 99 12.87 13.14 3.70
C ALA A 99 12.68 11.72 3.19
N GLY A 100 11.53 11.44 2.58
CA GLY A 100 11.21 10.13 2.05
C GLY A 100 12.09 9.73 0.88
N ARG A 101 12.29 10.63 -0.09
CA ARG A 101 13.15 10.39 -1.26
C ARG A 101 14.57 9.99 -0.89
N MET A 102 15.12 10.59 0.15
CA MET A 102 16.51 10.39 0.58
C MET A 102 16.66 9.29 1.63
N PHE A 103 15.61 8.53 1.90
CA PHE A 103 15.69 7.33 2.74
C PHE A 103 16.69 6.33 2.13
N SER A 104 17.67 5.90 2.91
CA SER A 104 18.80 5.11 2.43
C SER A 104 18.99 3.84 3.24
N VAL A 105 19.72 2.87 2.69
CA VAL A 105 20.00 1.57 3.34
C VAL A 105 20.68 1.74 4.71
N SER A 106 21.46 2.82 4.89
CA SER A 106 22.09 3.13 6.19
C SER A 106 21.10 3.54 7.27
N ASP A 107 19.90 3.94 6.91
CA ASP A 107 18.85 4.37 7.83
C ASP A 107 17.94 3.20 8.27
N LEU A 108 18.15 2.01 7.68
CA LEU A 108 17.32 0.83 8.00
C LEU A 108 17.65 0.31 9.41
N PRO A 109 16.61 0.15 10.26
CA PRO A 109 16.77 -0.49 11.57
C PRO A 109 16.94 -2.01 11.43
N ALA A 110 17.27 -2.67 12.54
CA ALA A 110 17.09 -4.11 12.65
C ALA A 110 15.59 -4.46 12.57
N LEU A 111 15.29 -5.61 11.96
CA LEU A 111 13.92 -6.09 11.91
C LEU A 111 13.44 -6.43 13.33
N PRO A 112 12.23 -5.97 13.75
CA PRO A 112 11.67 -6.33 15.04
C PRO A 112 11.37 -7.83 15.11
N ASP A 113 11.61 -8.45 16.27
CA ASP A 113 11.25 -9.87 16.50
C ASP A 113 9.74 -10.11 16.35
N THR A 114 8.92 -9.10 16.65
CA THR A 114 7.45 -9.13 16.54
C THR A 114 6.94 -8.97 15.11
N LEU A 115 7.82 -8.82 14.12
CA LEU A 115 7.43 -8.68 12.72
C LEU A 115 6.82 -9.99 12.20
N ASP A 116 5.62 -9.95 11.66
CA ASP A 116 4.96 -11.04 10.94
C ASP A 116 4.99 -10.80 9.44
N ALA A 117 4.67 -9.56 9.04
CA ALA A 117 4.59 -9.16 7.65
C ALA A 117 5.18 -7.76 7.40
N LEU A 118 5.80 -7.60 6.25
CA LEU A 118 6.23 -6.30 5.69
C LEU A 118 5.29 -5.95 4.52
N PHE A 119 4.62 -4.80 4.61
CA PHE A 119 3.86 -4.21 3.52
C PHE A 119 4.67 -3.11 2.84
N ILE A 120 4.82 -3.21 1.52
CA ILE A 120 5.52 -2.25 0.66
C ILE A 120 4.72 -1.96 -0.60
N GLY A 121 4.94 -0.81 -1.24
CA GLY A 121 4.26 -0.49 -2.49
C GLY A 121 4.43 0.96 -2.94
N GLY A 122 3.65 1.31 -3.97
CA GLY A 122 3.49 2.67 -4.45
C GLY A 122 4.74 3.31 -5.02
N ILE A 123 4.80 4.64 -4.92
CA ILE A 123 5.89 5.43 -5.52
C ILE A 123 7.22 5.25 -4.80
N SER A 124 7.22 4.71 -3.58
CA SER A 124 8.45 4.39 -2.83
C SER A 124 9.32 3.33 -3.50
N LEU A 125 8.79 2.62 -4.50
CA LEU A 125 9.50 1.59 -5.26
C LEU A 125 10.10 2.09 -6.59
N ILE A 126 9.91 3.38 -6.92
CA ILE A 126 10.24 3.88 -8.27
C ILE A 126 11.62 4.53 -8.29
N GLN A 127 11.91 5.43 -7.38
CA GLN A 127 13.06 6.30 -7.45
C GLN A 127 14.10 6.01 -6.36
N ASP A 128 15.39 5.99 -6.71
CA ASP A 128 16.47 5.84 -5.75
C ASP A 128 16.81 7.15 -5.02
N PRO A 129 17.36 7.08 -3.78
CA PRO A 129 17.82 5.89 -3.06
C PRO A 129 16.70 5.12 -2.32
N CYS A 130 15.50 5.72 -2.11
CA CYS A 130 14.46 5.10 -1.29
C CYS A 130 13.99 3.75 -1.87
N ALA A 131 13.85 3.62 -3.19
CA ALA A 131 13.38 2.38 -3.79
C ALA A 131 14.34 1.20 -3.59
N SER A 132 15.65 1.43 -3.72
CA SER A 132 16.66 0.41 -3.39
C SER A 132 16.67 0.09 -1.90
N THR A 133 16.33 1.05 -1.03
CA THR A 133 16.23 0.85 0.41
C THR A 133 15.06 -0.04 0.79
N VAL A 134 13.89 0.20 0.19
CA VAL A 134 12.69 -0.63 0.40
C VAL A 134 12.92 -2.04 -0.15
N GLU A 135 13.57 -2.17 -1.32
CA GLU A 135 13.92 -3.48 -1.90
C GLU A 135 14.87 -4.26 -0.97
N GLU A 136 15.91 -3.63 -0.42
CA GLU A 136 16.83 -4.24 0.54
C GLU A 136 16.10 -4.69 1.82
N LEU A 137 15.19 -3.85 2.37
CA LEU A 137 14.38 -4.21 3.53
C LEU A 137 13.50 -5.44 3.23
N ALA A 138 12.86 -5.47 2.07
CA ALA A 138 12.03 -6.60 1.64
C ALA A 138 12.84 -7.89 1.54
N GLN A 139 14.07 -7.83 0.99
CA GLN A 139 14.96 -8.96 0.91
C GLN A 139 15.40 -9.46 2.30
N ARG A 140 15.71 -8.54 3.24
CA ARG A 140 16.03 -8.90 4.64
C ARG A 140 14.85 -9.58 5.32
N ALA A 141 13.64 -9.04 5.18
CA ALA A 141 12.43 -9.61 5.77
C ALA A 141 12.10 -10.98 5.16
N ALA A 142 12.19 -11.15 3.84
CA ALA A 142 11.99 -12.43 3.16
C ALA A 142 12.97 -13.50 3.63
N LYS A 143 14.28 -13.17 3.75
CA LYS A 143 15.32 -14.04 4.30
C LYS A 143 15.06 -14.43 5.75
N ALA A 144 14.44 -13.54 6.54
CA ALA A 144 14.02 -13.81 7.91
C ALA A 144 12.70 -14.61 8.00
N GLY A 145 12.15 -15.06 6.89
CA GLY A 145 10.92 -15.87 6.84
C GLY A 145 9.64 -15.06 7.07
N LYS A 146 9.70 -13.73 6.98
CA LYS A 146 8.53 -12.86 7.14
C LYS A 146 7.70 -12.80 5.86
N VAL A 147 6.40 -12.57 6.00
CA VAL A 147 5.51 -12.37 4.83
C VAL A 147 5.81 -11.04 4.16
N ILE A 148 5.94 -11.04 2.85
CA ILE A 148 6.06 -9.82 2.05
C ILE A 148 4.74 -9.59 1.32
N SER A 149 4.08 -8.48 1.65
CA SER A 149 2.89 -8.00 0.94
C SER A 149 3.25 -6.81 0.07
N LEU A 150 3.01 -6.92 -1.22
CA LEU A 150 3.36 -5.94 -2.24
C LEU A 150 2.10 -5.38 -2.89
N ASP A 151 1.91 -4.06 -2.84
CA ASP A 151 0.97 -3.34 -3.71
C ASP A 151 1.75 -2.60 -4.78
N LEU A 152 1.65 -3.04 -6.03
CA LEU A 152 2.36 -2.41 -7.12
C LEU A 152 1.96 -0.94 -7.28
N ASN A 153 0.67 -0.67 -7.28
CA ASN A 153 0.08 0.68 -7.31
C ASN A 153 0.85 1.63 -8.24
N ILE A 154 1.01 1.17 -9.48
CA ILE A 154 1.91 1.76 -10.49
C ILE A 154 1.44 3.16 -10.85
N ARG A 155 2.38 4.10 -10.91
CA ARG A 155 2.14 5.48 -11.32
C ARG A 155 3.08 5.82 -12.48
N PRO A 156 2.68 5.56 -13.74
CA PRO A 156 3.56 5.74 -14.91
C PRO A 156 4.18 7.14 -15.00
N GLY A 157 3.44 8.17 -14.58
CA GLY A 157 3.93 9.55 -14.58
C GLY A 157 5.13 9.82 -13.67
N PHE A 158 5.47 8.90 -12.75
CA PHE A 158 6.66 8.98 -11.89
C PHE A 158 7.86 8.22 -12.44
N ILE A 159 7.64 7.34 -13.40
CA ILE A 159 8.65 6.42 -13.90
C ILE A 159 9.49 7.13 -14.95
N SER A 160 10.72 7.47 -14.60
CA SER A 160 11.70 8.04 -15.52
C SER A 160 12.60 6.97 -16.16
N ASP A 161 12.82 5.85 -15.46
CA ASP A 161 13.50 4.64 -15.95
C ASP A 161 12.56 3.46 -15.90
N GLU A 162 11.85 3.22 -17.00
CA GLU A 162 10.90 2.13 -17.09
C GLU A 162 11.57 0.76 -17.01
N ALA A 163 12.71 0.58 -17.68
CA ALA A 163 13.42 -0.70 -17.68
C ALA A 163 13.92 -1.08 -16.28
N GLY A 164 14.53 -0.13 -15.57
CA GLY A 164 14.98 -0.33 -14.18
C GLY A 164 13.83 -0.59 -13.24
N THR A 165 12.71 0.12 -13.39
CA THR A 165 11.49 -0.07 -12.57
C THR A 165 10.88 -1.45 -12.80
N ARG A 166 10.73 -1.88 -14.06
CA ARG A 166 10.25 -3.24 -14.40
C ARG A 166 11.15 -4.33 -13.83
N ALA A 167 12.47 -4.15 -13.94
CA ALA A 167 13.42 -5.09 -13.35
C ALA A 167 13.29 -5.19 -11.83
N ARG A 168 13.08 -4.06 -11.13
CA ARG A 168 12.82 -4.02 -9.68
C ARG A 168 11.52 -4.73 -9.33
N TYR A 169 10.43 -4.45 -10.03
CA TYR A 169 9.15 -5.12 -9.80
C TYR A 169 9.27 -6.64 -9.98
N ASN A 170 9.97 -7.12 -11.01
CA ASN A 170 10.21 -8.55 -11.21
C ASN A 170 10.96 -9.19 -10.03
N ARG A 171 12.00 -8.49 -9.48
CA ARG A 171 12.71 -9.01 -8.30
C ARG A 171 11.84 -9.03 -7.06
N LEU A 172 11.01 -8.00 -6.84
CA LEU A 172 10.08 -7.92 -5.71
C LEU A 172 8.97 -8.96 -5.82
N LEU A 173 8.40 -9.18 -7.01
CA LEU A 173 7.42 -10.24 -7.27
C LEU A 173 7.99 -11.61 -6.93
N GLY A 174 9.28 -11.86 -7.22
CA GLY A 174 9.94 -13.14 -6.90
C GLY A 174 10.13 -13.42 -5.41
N ILE A 175 9.95 -12.43 -4.54
CA ILE A 175 10.06 -12.60 -3.07
C ILE A 175 8.77 -12.29 -2.32
N ALA A 176 7.76 -11.72 -3.00
CA ALA A 176 6.47 -11.41 -2.42
C ALA A 176 5.65 -12.69 -2.15
N ASP A 177 4.90 -12.68 -1.06
CA ASP A 177 3.94 -13.75 -0.72
C ASP A 177 2.50 -13.35 -1.06
N ILE A 178 2.20 -12.06 -0.90
CA ILE A 178 0.90 -11.46 -1.23
C ILE A 178 1.15 -10.32 -2.21
N VAL A 179 0.44 -10.31 -3.33
CA VAL A 179 0.52 -9.23 -4.32
C VAL A 179 -0.87 -8.70 -4.59
N LYS A 180 -1.06 -7.40 -4.41
CA LYS A 180 -2.23 -6.71 -4.95
C LYS A 180 -1.87 -6.09 -6.29
N ILE A 181 -2.76 -6.25 -7.25
CA ILE A 181 -2.66 -5.69 -8.61
C ILE A 181 -4.02 -5.21 -9.07
N SER A 182 -4.11 -3.99 -9.58
CA SER A 182 -5.29 -3.51 -10.30
C SER A 182 -5.26 -3.95 -11.76
N ASP A 183 -6.38 -3.79 -12.47
CA ASP A 183 -6.41 -4.06 -13.91
C ASP A 183 -5.45 -3.13 -14.67
N GLU A 184 -5.34 -1.87 -14.25
CA GLU A 184 -4.41 -0.89 -14.81
C GLU A 184 -2.94 -1.26 -14.55
N ASP A 185 -2.61 -1.77 -13.35
CA ASP A 185 -1.27 -2.25 -13.03
C ASP A 185 -0.91 -3.46 -13.90
N ALA A 186 -1.85 -4.39 -14.08
CA ALA A 186 -1.67 -5.58 -14.91
C ALA A 186 -1.43 -5.21 -16.38
N GLU A 187 -2.20 -4.26 -16.91
CA GLU A 187 -2.05 -3.74 -18.27
C GLU A 187 -0.67 -3.06 -18.46
N TRP A 188 -0.23 -2.28 -17.46
CA TRP A 188 1.10 -1.65 -17.53
C TRP A 188 2.24 -2.67 -17.49
N LEU A 189 2.14 -3.70 -16.64
CA LEU A 189 3.17 -4.75 -16.54
C LEU A 189 3.23 -5.60 -17.81
N PHE A 190 2.08 -5.95 -18.38
CA PHE A 190 1.95 -6.88 -19.49
C PHE A 190 0.93 -6.36 -20.51
N PRO A 191 1.28 -5.35 -21.33
CA PRO A 191 0.32 -4.63 -22.19
C PRO A 191 -0.43 -5.50 -23.18
N ASP A 192 0.16 -6.64 -23.59
CA ASP A 192 -0.40 -7.54 -24.58
C ASP A 192 -1.14 -8.75 -23.98
N ALA A 193 -1.24 -8.81 -22.64
CA ALA A 193 -1.86 -9.91 -21.92
C ALA A 193 -3.22 -9.53 -21.32
N ASP A 194 -4.13 -10.51 -21.26
CA ASP A 194 -5.37 -10.35 -20.51
C ASP A 194 -5.06 -10.16 -19.01
N PRO A 195 -5.61 -9.12 -18.34
CA PRO A 195 -5.33 -8.86 -16.93
C PRO A 195 -5.66 -10.03 -15.99
N ALA A 196 -6.68 -10.84 -16.32
CA ALA A 196 -7.01 -12.02 -15.52
C ALA A 196 -5.95 -13.12 -15.67
N ALA A 197 -5.49 -13.36 -16.91
CA ALA A 197 -4.41 -14.32 -17.17
C ALA A 197 -3.10 -13.85 -16.55
N THR A 198 -2.81 -12.54 -16.60
CA THR A 198 -1.67 -11.92 -15.93
C THR A 198 -1.69 -12.21 -14.43
N ALA A 199 -2.80 -11.94 -13.76
CA ALA A 199 -2.93 -12.14 -12.33
C ALA A 199 -2.72 -13.61 -11.92
N VAL A 200 -3.23 -14.56 -12.71
CA VAL A 200 -2.98 -15.99 -12.49
C VAL A 200 -1.50 -16.35 -12.70
N GLY A 201 -0.90 -15.82 -13.77
CA GLY A 201 0.51 -16.08 -14.10
C GLY A 201 1.51 -15.54 -13.07
N LEU A 202 1.10 -14.54 -12.26
CA LEU A 202 1.95 -14.03 -11.17
C LEU A 202 2.21 -15.08 -10.08
N LEU A 203 1.33 -16.07 -9.88
CA LEU A 203 1.57 -17.17 -8.94
C LEU A 203 2.84 -17.96 -9.30
N ASP A 204 3.18 -18.08 -10.58
CA ASP A 204 4.35 -18.82 -11.06
C ASP A 204 5.68 -18.10 -10.72
N LEU A 205 5.62 -16.80 -10.35
CA LEU A 205 6.79 -16.00 -9.95
C LEU A 205 7.16 -16.17 -8.48
N GLY A 206 6.22 -16.68 -7.63
CA GLY A 206 6.48 -16.93 -6.22
C GLY A 206 5.37 -16.54 -5.24
N PRO A 207 4.53 -15.54 -5.52
CA PRO A 207 3.43 -15.18 -4.62
C PRO A 207 2.48 -16.35 -4.37
N LYS A 208 1.95 -16.42 -3.15
CA LYS A 208 0.97 -17.43 -2.74
C LYS A 208 -0.46 -16.93 -2.89
N LEU A 209 -0.64 -15.62 -2.78
CA LEU A 209 -1.95 -14.95 -2.87
C LEU A 209 -1.84 -13.72 -3.76
N ILE A 210 -2.63 -13.68 -4.82
CA ILE A 210 -2.82 -12.52 -5.67
C ILE A 210 -4.20 -11.93 -5.39
N LEU A 211 -4.24 -10.61 -5.26
CA LEU A 211 -5.47 -9.83 -5.11
C LEU A 211 -5.62 -8.96 -6.34
N ARG A 212 -6.48 -9.35 -7.24
CA ARG A 212 -6.83 -8.54 -8.39
C ARG A 212 -8.04 -7.68 -8.06
N THR A 213 -7.92 -6.35 -8.19
CA THR A 213 -9.03 -5.41 -7.95
C THR A 213 -9.59 -4.88 -9.27
N HIS A 214 -10.93 -4.80 -9.35
CA HIS A 214 -11.69 -4.42 -10.56
C HIS A 214 -12.52 -3.16 -10.32
N GLY A 215 -12.06 -2.24 -9.49
CA GLY A 215 -12.79 -1.02 -9.13
C GLY A 215 -14.19 -1.31 -8.58
N SER A 216 -15.23 -0.82 -9.25
CA SER A 216 -16.64 -0.99 -8.84
C SER A 216 -17.15 -2.43 -8.95
N ASP A 217 -16.47 -3.30 -9.68
CA ASP A 217 -16.88 -4.70 -9.86
C ASP A 217 -16.41 -5.60 -8.72
N GLY A 218 -15.50 -5.10 -7.87
CA GLY A 218 -15.02 -5.79 -6.69
C GLY A 218 -13.58 -6.29 -6.81
N ALA A 219 -13.32 -7.48 -6.28
CA ALA A 219 -11.98 -8.06 -6.29
C ALA A 219 -12.01 -9.58 -6.38
N THR A 220 -10.92 -10.17 -6.84
CA THR A 220 -10.71 -11.62 -6.89
C THR A 220 -9.42 -11.97 -6.16
N ALA A 221 -9.51 -12.84 -5.17
CA ALA A 221 -8.37 -13.51 -4.57
C ALA A 221 -8.03 -14.76 -5.39
N ILE A 222 -6.76 -14.91 -5.78
CA ILE A 222 -6.24 -16.00 -6.58
C ILE A 222 -5.17 -16.70 -5.75
N HIS A 223 -5.39 -17.99 -5.47
CA HIS A 223 -4.52 -18.85 -4.67
C HIS A 223 -4.43 -20.21 -5.33
N ALA A 224 -3.47 -21.03 -4.97
CA ALA A 224 -3.32 -22.39 -5.52
C ALA A 224 -4.58 -23.28 -5.33
N SER A 225 -5.41 -22.99 -4.30
CA SER A 225 -6.68 -23.71 -4.06
C SER A 225 -7.83 -23.24 -4.95
N GLY A 226 -7.70 -22.14 -5.69
CA GLY A 226 -8.74 -21.61 -6.57
C GLY A 226 -8.81 -20.09 -6.62
N GLN A 227 -9.88 -19.60 -7.25
CA GLN A 227 -10.18 -18.18 -7.37
C GLN A 227 -11.48 -17.87 -6.63
N PHE A 228 -11.45 -16.80 -5.84
CA PHE A 228 -12.55 -16.39 -4.95
C PHE A 228 -12.89 -14.94 -5.22
N SER A 229 -13.98 -14.70 -5.95
CA SER A 229 -14.44 -13.34 -6.25
C SER A 229 -15.37 -12.80 -5.17
N HIS A 230 -15.26 -11.52 -4.90
CA HIS A 230 -16.11 -10.78 -3.99
C HIS A 230 -16.57 -9.47 -4.66
N PRO A 231 -17.88 -9.20 -4.75
CA PRO A 231 -18.39 -7.98 -5.36
C PRO A 231 -18.07 -6.76 -4.49
N ALA A 232 -17.91 -5.59 -5.11
CA ALA A 232 -17.83 -4.35 -4.36
C ALA A 232 -19.17 -4.07 -3.65
N ARG A 233 -19.09 -3.48 -2.44
CA ARG A 233 -20.29 -3.02 -1.73
C ARG A 233 -20.82 -1.75 -2.39
N LYS A 234 -22.12 -1.72 -2.68
CA LYS A 234 -22.78 -0.56 -3.30
C LYS A 234 -22.92 0.58 -2.29
N VAL A 235 -22.29 1.70 -2.58
CA VAL A 235 -22.33 2.93 -1.79
C VAL A 235 -22.41 4.15 -2.70
N THR A 236 -22.81 5.28 -2.14
CA THR A 236 -22.64 6.57 -2.85
C THR A 236 -21.18 6.98 -2.77
N VAL A 237 -20.51 7.03 -3.92
CA VAL A 237 -19.09 7.38 -4.00
C VAL A 237 -18.92 8.89 -3.85
N ALA A 238 -18.16 9.32 -2.86
CA ALA A 238 -17.73 10.70 -2.66
C ALA A 238 -16.32 10.93 -3.23
N ASP A 239 -15.41 9.95 -3.06
CA ASP A 239 -14.04 9.98 -3.54
C ASP A 239 -13.52 8.55 -3.72
N THR A 240 -12.59 8.33 -4.62
CA THR A 240 -11.97 7.00 -4.82
C THR A 240 -10.57 6.90 -4.22
N ILE A 241 -10.03 7.99 -3.69
CA ILE A 241 -8.69 8.05 -3.10
C ILE A 241 -8.62 7.13 -1.87
N GLY A 242 -7.59 6.30 -1.80
CA GLY A 242 -7.35 5.40 -0.68
C GLY A 242 -8.20 4.13 -0.65
N ALA A 243 -9.05 3.88 -1.66
CA ALA A 243 -9.86 2.67 -1.75
C ALA A 243 -8.99 1.40 -1.78
N GLY A 244 -8.00 1.36 -2.67
CA GLY A 244 -7.04 0.26 -2.79
C GLY A 244 -6.20 0.07 -1.53
N ASP A 245 -5.75 1.18 -0.93
CA ASP A 245 -4.96 1.19 0.30
C ASP A 245 -5.74 0.60 1.47
N THR A 246 -7.02 1.01 1.60
CA THR A 246 -7.93 0.50 2.63
C THR A 246 -8.31 -0.97 2.37
N PHE A 247 -8.45 -1.37 1.11
CA PHE A 247 -8.68 -2.77 0.74
C PHE A 247 -7.50 -3.66 1.19
N ASN A 248 -6.25 -3.25 0.92
CA ASN A 248 -5.05 -3.92 1.43
C ASN A 248 -5.08 -4.07 2.95
N ALA A 249 -5.40 -2.97 3.65
CA ALA A 249 -5.44 -2.95 5.10
C ALA A 249 -6.50 -3.92 5.66
N GLY A 250 -7.70 -3.94 5.08
CA GLY A 250 -8.77 -4.85 5.48
C GLY A 250 -8.39 -6.32 5.30
N LEU A 251 -7.77 -6.64 4.15
CA LEU A 251 -7.27 -7.99 3.89
C LEU A 251 -6.20 -8.40 4.90
N LEU A 252 -5.15 -7.60 5.06
CA LEU A 252 -4.03 -7.92 5.97
C LEU A 252 -4.48 -8.01 7.43
N ALA A 253 -5.40 -7.13 7.87
CA ALA A 253 -5.97 -7.19 9.21
C ALA A 253 -6.74 -8.51 9.43
N SER A 254 -7.56 -8.94 8.48
CA SER A 254 -8.29 -10.22 8.58
C SER A 254 -7.35 -11.43 8.56
N LEU A 255 -6.33 -11.43 7.72
CA LEU A 255 -5.33 -12.49 7.70
C LEU A 255 -4.57 -12.60 9.04
N ALA A 256 -4.26 -11.45 9.65
CA ALA A 256 -3.63 -11.42 10.97
C ALA A 256 -4.57 -11.94 12.08
N GLU A 257 -5.83 -11.51 12.09
CA GLU A 257 -6.85 -11.94 13.05
C GLU A 257 -7.11 -13.45 12.99
N THR A 258 -7.09 -14.03 11.78
CA THR A 258 -7.34 -15.47 11.55
C THR A 258 -6.09 -16.35 11.65
N GLY A 259 -4.92 -15.74 11.95
CA GLY A 259 -3.65 -16.46 12.04
C GLY A 259 -3.07 -16.91 10.69
N ALA A 260 -3.65 -16.45 9.59
CA ALA A 260 -3.20 -16.80 8.23
C ALA A 260 -2.01 -15.95 7.75
N LEU A 261 -1.64 -14.86 8.46
CA LEU A 261 -0.56 -13.96 8.06
C LEU A 261 0.82 -14.51 8.46
N SER A 262 1.15 -15.68 7.92
CA SER A 262 2.47 -16.31 7.98
C SER A 262 2.69 -17.12 6.70
N LYS A 263 3.96 -17.47 6.39
CA LYS A 263 4.22 -18.27 5.17
C LYS A 263 3.47 -19.61 5.17
N ALA A 264 3.48 -20.31 6.31
CA ALA A 264 2.73 -21.56 6.47
C ALA A 264 1.20 -21.31 6.49
N GLY A 265 0.75 -20.20 7.09
CA GLY A 265 -0.66 -19.83 7.11
C GLY A 265 -1.20 -19.54 5.71
N LEU A 266 -0.40 -18.86 4.86
CA LEU A 266 -0.78 -18.61 3.47
C LEU A 266 -0.81 -19.91 2.65
N ASP A 267 0.11 -20.87 2.88
CA ASP A 267 0.08 -22.16 2.21
C ASP A 267 -1.16 -23.00 2.59
N ALA A 268 -1.63 -22.86 3.82
CA ALA A 268 -2.76 -23.61 4.37
C ALA A 268 -4.07 -22.80 4.45
N ILE A 269 -4.12 -21.62 3.80
CA ILE A 269 -5.26 -20.72 3.89
C ILE A 269 -6.54 -21.39 3.39
N THR A 270 -7.61 -21.31 4.19
CA THR A 270 -8.90 -21.87 3.84
C THR A 270 -9.74 -20.91 3.01
N GLU A 271 -10.73 -21.44 2.30
CA GLU A 271 -11.71 -20.61 1.59
C GLU A 271 -12.45 -19.65 2.54
N ASP A 272 -12.83 -20.10 3.73
CA ASP A 272 -13.52 -19.26 4.71
C ASP A 272 -12.64 -18.08 5.17
N GLN A 273 -11.35 -18.30 5.38
CA GLN A 273 -10.40 -17.23 5.70
C GLN A 273 -10.24 -16.23 4.56
N LEU A 274 -10.15 -16.71 3.30
CA LEU A 274 -10.07 -15.84 2.13
C LEU A 274 -11.35 -15.01 1.96
N ARG A 275 -12.53 -15.63 2.12
CA ARG A 275 -13.82 -14.94 2.05
C ARG A 275 -13.96 -13.89 3.14
N ALA A 276 -13.59 -14.21 4.38
CA ALA A 276 -13.60 -13.27 5.49
C ALA A 276 -12.65 -12.07 5.24
N ALA A 277 -11.46 -12.34 4.67
CA ALA A 277 -10.49 -11.32 4.33
C ALA A 277 -11.00 -10.38 3.22
N LEU A 278 -11.60 -10.94 2.17
CA LEU A 278 -12.22 -10.16 1.09
C LEU A 278 -13.42 -9.34 1.58
N ASP A 279 -14.25 -9.90 2.47
CA ASP A 279 -15.42 -9.19 3.02
C ASP A 279 -15.00 -7.99 3.87
N LEU A 280 -14.01 -8.15 4.77
CA LEU A 280 -13.48 -7.05 5.56
C LEU A 280 -12.82 -5.98 4.67
N ALA A 281 -12.03 -6.40 3.67
CA ALA A 281 -11.40 -5.50 2.71
C ALA A 281 -12.44 -4.68 1.92
N ALA A 282 -13.47 -5.35 1.39
CA ALA A 282 -14.54 -4.69 0.64
C ALA A 282 -15.40 -3.76 1.53
N ALA A 283 -15.66 -4.17 2.78
CA ALA A 283 -16.40 -3.34 3.75
C ALA A 283 -15.63 -2.05 4.06
N ALA A 284 -14.35 -2.17 4.38
CA ALA A 284 -13.52 -1.02 4.72
C ALA A 284 -13.34 -0.06 3.52
N ALA A 285 -13.06 -0.61 2.33
CA ALA A 285 -12.95 0.19 1.11
C ALA A 285 -14.25 0.93 0.78
N ALA A 286 -15.42 0.30 0.95
CA ALA A 286 -16.72 0.92 0.70
C ALA A 286 -16.97 2.14 1.60
N VAL A 287 -16.59 2.07 2.88
CA VAL A 287 -16.69 3.22 3.79
C VAL A 287 -15.71 4.32 3.36
N THR A 288 -14.49 3.97 2.97
CA THR A 288 -13.50 4.96 2.49
C THR A 288 -14.02 5.73 1.30
N VAL A 289 -14.53 5.05 0.26
CA VAL A 289 -15.01 5.73 -0.95
C VAL A 289 -16.30 6.53 -0.73
N SER A 290 -17.02 6.31 0.35
CA SER A 290 -18.19 7.12 0.75
C SER A 290 -17.85 8.43 1.44
N ARG A 291 -16.55 8.71 1.64
CA ARG A 291 -16.02 9.89 2.35
C ARG A 291 -15.05 10.66 1.47
N PRO A 292 -14.90 11.99 1.64
CA PRO A 292 -13.87 12.75 0.95
C PRO A 292 -12.46 12.36 1.42
N GLY A 293 -11.54 12.21 0.47
CA GLY A 293 -10.13 11.88 0.70
C GLY A 293 -9.91 10.44 1.22
N ALA A 294 -8.65 10.09 1.48
CA ALA A 294 -8.27 8.78 2.05
C ALA A 294 -8.64 8.72 3.54
N ASN A 295 -9.91 8.51 3.84
CA ASN A 295 -10.44 8.47 5.21
C ASN A 295 -11.00 7.08 5.57
N PRO A 296 -10.13 6.11 5.92
CA PRO A 296 -10.54 4.74 6.24
C PRO A 296 -11.38 4.67 7.51
N PRO A 297 -12.27 3.67 7.61
CA PRO A 297 -13.10 3.48 8.79
C PRO A 297 -12.30 2.99 10.01
N TRP A 298 -12.82 3.30 11.19
CA TRP A 298 -12.48 2.56 12.40
C TRP A 298 -13.20 1.21 12.42
N ARG A 299 -12.61 0.21 13.09
CA ARG A 299 -13.23 -1.13 13.20
C ARG A 299 -14.69 -1.10 13.66
N ARG A 300 -15.02 -0.19 14.58
CA ARG A 300 -16.38 -0.02 15.13
C ARG A 300 -17.41 0.55 14.13
N GLU A 301 -16.98 0.98 12.96
CA GLU A 301 -17.83 1.56 11.91
C GLU A 301 -18.22 0.51 10.83
N LEU A 302 -17.65 -0.69 10.92
CA LEU A 302 -17.91 -1.83 10.06
C LEU A 302 -18.86 -2.83 10.72
#